data_7fbb99038918d45bde7a13b32f6276e9
#
_entry.id   7fbb99038918d45bde7a13b32f6276e9
#
_cell.length_a   1.000
_cell.length_b   1.000
_cell.length_c   1.000
_cell.angle_alpha   90.00
_cell.angle_beta   90.00
_cell.angle_gamma   90.00
#
_symmetry.space_group_name_H-M   'P 1'
#
loop_
_entity.id
_entity.type
_entity.pdbx_description
1 polymer ?
#
loop_
_entity_poly.entity_id
_entity_poly.type
_entity_poly.pdbx_seq_one_letter_code
_entity_poly.pdbx_strand_id
1 'polypeptide(L)'
;MTYTAKDFNDFCHESAGQFLQTVVVIDNEAVFCEAPCKFAEQLEVVEEVVAPPAGALGGRNVPILKGDEEIPHLIELGEAGKQAEPIEDLGKNILKAKPLIDAFADKGVVCSIIRPDLAEVKVVERAITLASVADIVVVDWALGKTQEEAEDRRASEIIKGIIEGDLKKQGRLRLIAIYTAEGNPATILDSLYDHIQGLEYPDTDPIIKDAAKFTIQNRFLKIVILLKTAAGEHIPNIKPVDFDALPEKLQELFAELNSGLLPSVTLRAIAAIREGTHHLLAVLHKDLDSALVGHRCLLPHPEDAEEFCEDLVAGEIRSILALAKIGKEYAGIKQNELWIASRLCDDETIHYGEFKATPEQITALLSKKGENRHKSFKAGVKNEWAIRNDRKADKAPTLEDYSFIPQFLHGDEAGGIKINHEFARLTSFKREAFGLRQPTKDWVPRLTLGTLLQRVKDGKIFLCLQPRCESVRLEEKVMHGFPFLEMEIGNQKECLIVNTISADKTPSEKKLYFDPKPKNQAIFTFKCFSEHAITAKKVENFYVFSAFRNKFYWLGDLKDPLAQNIVGKMSYVVGSVGINPYEWQRRQGK
;
A
#
# COMPACT_ATOMS: atom_id res chain seq x y z
N MET A 1 -27.98 15.02 7.06
CA MET A 1 -27.30 14.10 6.12
C MET A 1 -28.15 12.88 5.87
N THR A 2 -28.14 12.36 4.62
CA THR A 2 -28.83 11.12 4.26
C THR A 2 -28.00 9.87 4.55
N TYR A 3 -26.71 10.01 4.85
CA TYR A 3 -25.78 8.91 5.04
C TYR A 3 -25.53 8.61 6.52
N THR A 4 -25.22 7.35 6.82
CA THR A 4 -24.92 6.80 8.15
C THR A 4 -23.49 6.24 8.22
N ALA A 5 -23.02 5.90 9.42
CA ALA A 5 -21.76 5.17 9.59
C ALA A 5 -21.78 3.81 8.86
N LYS A 6 -22.95 3.16 8.77
CA LYS A 6 -23.12 1.93 8.03
C LYS A 6 -22.82 2.12 6.54
N ASP A 7 -23.33 3.20 5.92
CA ASP A 7 -23.06 3.47 4.50
C ASP A 7 -21.57 3.64 4.19
N PHE A 8 -20.81 4.20 5.14
CA PHE A 8 -19.35 4.29 5.01
C PHE A 8 -18.67 2.91 5.14
N ASN A 9 -19.13 2.09 6.08
CA ASN A 9 -18.62 0.71 6.22
C ASN A 9 -18.92 -0.11 4.97
N ASP A 10 -20.11 0.03 4.38
CA ASP A 10 -20.50 -0.61 3.13
C ASP A 10 -19.56 -0.17 1.97
N PHE A 11 -19.21 1.11 1.90
CA PHE A 11 -18.22 1.63 0.94
C PHE A 11 -16.82 1.01 1.14
N CYS A 12 -16.35 0.89 2.39
CA CYS A 12 -15.08 0.23 2.70
C CYS A 12 -15.12 -1.26 2.34
N HIS A 13 -16.21 -1.94 2.66
CA HIS A 13 -16.43 -3.34 2.35
C HIS A 13 -16.46 -3.60 0.84
N GLU A 14 -17.16 -2.78 0.08
CA GLU A 14 -17.18 -2.86 -1.39
C GLU A 14 -15.79 -2.60 -2.00
N SER A 15 -15.04 -1.64 -1.43
CA SER A 15 -13.67 -1.35 -1.88
C SER A 15 -12.71 -2.51 -1.61
N ALA A 16 -12.87 -3.21 -0.47
CA ALA A 16 -12.15 -4.44 -0.17
C ALA A 16 -12.49 -5.55 -1.16
N GLY A 17 -13.79 -5.76 -1.46
CA GLY A 17 -14.24 -6.77 -2.41
C GLY A 17 -13.66 -6.59 -3.82
N GLN A 18 -13.58 -5.37 -4.30
CA GLN A 18 -12.97 -5.06 -5.61
C GLN A 18 -11.45 -5.32 -5.65
N PHE A 19 -10.78 -5.15 -4.52
CA PHE A 19 -9.34 -5.41 -4.43
C PHE A 19 -9.02 -6.89 -4.33
N LEU A 20 -9.81 -7.66 -3.57
CA LEU A 20 -9.56 -9.07 -3.28
C LEU A 20 -9.75 -9.93 -4.52
N GLN A 21 -8.71 -10.67 -4.90
CA GLN A 21 -8.72 -11.57 -6.06
C GLN A 21 -8.33 -12.99 -5.71
N THR A 22 -7.55 -13.20 -4.64
CA THR A 22 -6.95 -14.50 -4.35
C THR A 22 -7.02 -14.85 -2.86
N VAL A 23 -7.46 -16.08 -2.59
CA VAL A 23 -7.45 -16.69 -1.27
C VAL A 23 -6.76 -18.04 -1.35
N VAL A 24 -5.88 -18.32 -0.40
CA VAL A 24 -5.26 -19.64 -0.23
C VAL A 24 -5.73 -20.24 1.10
N VAL A 25 -6.27 -21.44 1.05
CA VAL A 25 -6.72 -22.21 2.20
C VAL A 25 -5.77 -23.39 2.39
N ILE A 26 -5.21 -23.53 3.57
CA ILE A 26 -4.28 -24.60 3.98
C ILE A 26 -4.98 -25.43 5.04
N ASP A 27 -5.48 -26.60 4.66
CA ASP A 27 -6.26 -27.49 5.53
C ASP A 27 -6.00 -28.95 5.16
N ASN A 28 -5.50 -29.75 6.10
CA ASN A 28 -5.18 -31.16 5.88
C ASN A 28 -6.43 -32.07 5.81
N GLU A 29 -7.58 -31.58 6.24
CA GLU A 29 -8.86 -32.30 6.23
C GLU A 29 -9.78 -31.85 5.08
N ALA A 30 -9.28 -31.09 4.12
CA ALA A 30 -10.04 -30.65 2.95
C ALA A 30 -10.46 -31.86 2.08
N VAL A 31 -11.77 -31.97 1.80
CA VAL A 31 -12.36 -33.04 0.99
C VAL A 31 -13.04 -32.44 -0.24
N PHE A 32 -12.67 -32.95 -1.43
CA PHE A 32 -13.15 -32.46 -2.72
C PHE A 32 -14.39 -33.19 -3.27
N CYS A 33 -14.74 -34.39 -2.74
CA CYS A 33 -15.88 -35.18 -3.20
C CYS A 33 -16.78 -35.54 -2.03
N GLU A 34 -18.09 -35.30 -2.16
CA GLU A 34 -19.13 -35.72 -1.21
C GLU A 34 -19.79 -37.06 -1.55
N ALA A 35 -19.54 -37.60 -2.76
CA ALA A 35 -20.07 -38.88 -3.18
C ALA A 35 -19.09 -39.63 -4.07
N PRO A 36 -19.10 -40.96 -4.11
CA PRO A 36 -18.37 -41.71 -5.13
C PRO A 36 -18.86 -41.25 -6.49
N CYS A 37 -17.92 -40.86 -7.34
CA CYS A 37 -18.22 -40.42 -8.73
C CYS A 37 -19.05 -41.49 -9.43
N LYS A 38 -20.32 -41.24 -9.71
CA LYS A 38 -21.16 -42.07 -10.59
C LYS A 38 -20.65 -42.16 -12.04
N PHE A 39 -19.48 -41.60 -12.32
CA PHE A 39 -18.81 -41.69 -13.64
C PHE A 39 -18.31 -43.10 -14.00
N ALA A 40 -18.21 -44.02 -13.01
CA ALA A 40 -17.82 -45.41 -13.30
C ALA A 40 -18.97 -46.25 -13.84
N GLU A 41 -20.23 -45.86 -13.65
CA GLU A 41 -21.39 -46.63 -14.14
C GLU A 41 -21.86 -46.27 -15.55
N GLN A 42 -21.31 -45.28 -16.20
CA GLN A 42 -21.68 -44.87 -17.55
C GLN A 42 -20.68 -45.34 -18.65
N LEU A 43 -19.66 -46.10 -18.28
CA LEU A 43 -18.69 -46.66 -19.24
C LEU A 43 -18.94 -48.15 -19.58
N GLU A 44 -20.00 -48.75 -19.06
CA GLU A 44 -20.50 -50.05 -19.57
C GLU A 44 -21.55 -49.78 -20.65
N VAL A 45 -21.28 -50.34 -21.80
CA VAL A 45 -22.10 -50.42 -23.04
C VAL A 45 -21.73 -49.36 -24.09
N VAL A 46 -20.59 -49.56 -24.71
CA VAL A 46 -20.50 -49.33 -26.15
C VAL A 46 -20.40 -50.70 -26.79
N GLU A 47 -21.56 -51.28 -27.09
CA GLU A 47 -21.68 -52.43 -27.98
C GLU A 47 -21.09 -52.13 -29.36
N GLU A 48 -20.36 -53.09 -29.87
CA GLU A 48 -19.94 -53.34 -31.24
C GLU A 48 -20.36 -52.27 -32.29
N VAL A 49 -19.42 -51.46 -32.69
CA VAL A 49 -19.54 -50.74 -33.97
C VAL A 49 -19.24 -51.71 -35.10
N VAL A 50 -20.28 -52.21 -35.71
CA VAL A 50 -20.22 -52.92 -37.01
C VAL A 50 -19.59 -52.01 -38.04
N ALA A 51 -18.50 -52.47 -38.65
CA ALA A 51 -17.82 -51.77 -39.75
C ALA A 51 -18.75 -51.59 -40.97
N PRO A 52 -18.86 -50.40 -41.57
CA PRO A 52 -19.55 -50.22 -42.81
C PRO A 52 -18.73 -50.77 -43.99
N PRO A 53 -19.39 -51.26 -45.07
CA PRO A 53 -18.74 -51.87 -46.19
C PRO A 53 -17.97 -50.87 -47.07
N ALA A 54 -16.86 -51.34 -47.62
CA ALA A 54 -16.00 -50.61 -48.54
C ALA A 54 -16.72 -50.16 -49.82
N GLY A 55 -16.62 -48.89 -50.14
CA GLY A 55 -16.96 -48.43 -51.50
C GLY A 55 -17.12 -46.91 -51.62
N ALA A 56 -16.24 -46.37 -52.45
CA ALA A 56 -16.34 -45.13 -53.25
C ALA A 56 -15.62 -43.84 -52.71
N LEU A 57 -14.40 -43.69 -53.17
CA LEU A 57 -13.83 -42.61 -54.02
C LEU A 57 -14.04 -41.16 -53.63
N GLY A 58 -12.89 -40.48 -53.37
CA GLY A 58 -12.79 -39.02 -53.48
C GLY A 58 -11.58 -38.44 -52.75
N GLY A 59 -10.45 -38.36 -53.45
CA GLY A 59 -9.16 -37.97 -52.87
C GLY A 59 -9.03 -36.53 -52.41
N ARG A 60 -8.19 -36.34 -51.41
CA ARG A 60 -7.24 -35.22 -51.29
C ARG A 60 -6.08 -35.64 -50.41
N ASN A 61 -4.89 -35.49 -50.94
CA ASN A 61 -3.61 -35.82 -50.32
C ASN A 61 -3.37 -35.03 -49.03
N VAL A 62 -3.06 -35.74 -47.95
CA VAL A 62 -2.39 -35.22 -46.76
C VAL A 62 -1.10 -36.05 -46.60
N PRO A 63 0.08 -35.44 -46.39
CA PRO A 63 1.33 -36.17 -46.30
C PRO A 63 1.41 -36.97 -45.00
N ILE A 64 1.72 -38.26 -45.16
CA ILE A 64 2.01 -39.18 -44.07
C ILE A 64 3.45 -38.92 -43.63
N LEU A 65 3.63 -38.42 -42.40
CA LEU A 65 4.91 -38.47 -41.71
C LEU A 65 5.06 -39.86 -41.09
N LYS A 66 6.04 -40.60 -41.64
CA LYS A 66 6.56 -41.81 -41.03
C LYS A 66 7.52 -41.41 -39.90
N GLY A 67 7.26 -41.88 -38.71
CA GLY A 67 8.18 -41.83 -37.60
C GLY A 67 7.72 -42.88 -36.60
N ASP A 68 8.45 -43.97 -36.53
CA ASP A 68 8.32 -45.01 -35.52
C ASP A 68 8.80 -44.42 -34.18
N GLU A 69 7.86 -44.03 -33.32
CA GLU A 69 8.14 -43.87 -31.89
C GLU A 69 7.14 -44.71 -31.12
N GLU A 70 7.73 -45.63 -30.35
CA GLU A 70 7.03 -46.56 -29.47
C GLU A 70 6.18 -45.80 -28.47
N ILE A 71 4.90 -46.11 -28.42
CA ILE A 71 3.97 -45.65 -27.38
C ILE A 71 4.43 -46.27 -26.05
N PRO A 72 4.74 -45.48 -25.02
CA PRO A 72 5.06 -46.04 -23.71
C PRO A 72 3.85 -46.77 -23.15
N HIS A 73 4.11 -47.96 -22.64
CA HIS A 73 3.19 -48.89 -21.99
C HIS A 73 2.11 -48.20 -21.17
N LEU A 74 0.85 -48.57 -21.44
CA LEU A 74 -0.25 -48.41 -20.51
C LEU A 74 0.19 -48.95 -19.14
N ILE A 75 0.21 -48.09 -18.15
CA ILE A 75 0.36 -48.49 -16.75
C ILE A 75 -0.84 -49.36 -16.44
N GLU A 76 -0.60 -50.66 -16.17
CA GLU A 76 -1.59 -51.57 -15.59
C GLU A 76 -2.17 -50.91 -14.34
N LEU A 77 -3.46 -50.58 -14.39
CA LEU A 77 -4.23 -50.22 -13.21
C LEU A 77 -4.30 -51.47 -12.33
N GLY A 78 -3.38 -51.55 -11.38
CA GLY A 78 -3.40 -52.54 -10.32
C GLY A 78 -4.75 -52.53 -9.60
N GLU A 79 -5.23 -53.73 -9.33
CA GLU A 79 -6.46 -54.04 -8.60
C GLU A 79 -6.63 -53.16 -7.36
N ALA A 80 -7.40 -52.08 -7.45
CA ALA A 80 -7.91 -51.33 -6.31
C ALA A 80 -9.36 -51.73 -6.03
N GLY A 81 -9.54 -53.01 -5.80
CA GLY A 81 -10.73 -53.57 -5.17
C GLY A 81 -10.59 -53.54 -3.64
N LYS A 82 -10.37 -52.37 -3.05
CA LYS A 82 -10.70 -52.15 -1.65
C LYS A 82 -12.02 -51.38 -1.62
N GLN A 83 -13.03 -52.07 -1.13
CA GLN A 83 -14.34 -51.54 -0.77
C GLN A 83 -14.12 -50.18 -0.07
N ALA A 84 -14.64 -49.11 -0.64
CA ALA A 84 -14.78 -47.88 0.08
C ALA A 84 -15.70 -48.13 1.28
N GLU A 85 -15.17 -48.07 2.48
CA GLU A 85 -15.97 -48.06 3.68
C GLU A 85 -17.00 -46.92 3.59
N PRO A 86 -18.24 -47.14 4.09
CA PRO A 86 -19.24 -46.08 4.07
C PRO A 86 -18.71 -44.89 4.90
N ILE A 87 -18.73 -43.71 4.30
CA ILE A 87 -18.31 -42.46 4.93
C ILE A 87 -19.39 -42.03 5.94
N GLU A 88 -19.61 -42.82 7.01
CA GLU A 88 -20.57 -42.47 8.06
C GLU A 88 -19.95 -41.79 9.28
N ASP A 89 -18.62 -41.63 9.33
CA ASP A 89 -17.95 -40.93 10.43
C ASP A 89 -16.83 -40.00 9.91
N LEU A 90 -17.17 -39.16 8.99
CA LEU A 90 -16.32 -38.03 8.63
C LEU A 90 -16.27 -37.08 9.84
N GLY A 91 -15.10 -36.98 10.47
CA GLY A 91 -14.87 -36.19 11.68
C GLY A 91 -15.42 -34.76 11.61
N LYS A 92 -15.71 -34.20 12.77
CA LYS A 92 -16.30 -32.84 12.92
C LYS A 92 -15.52 -31.69 12.27
N ASN A 93 -14.30 -31.94 11.79
CA ASN A 93 -13.36 -30.91 11.32
C ASN A 93 -13.27 -30.77 9.81
N ILE A 94 -14.00 -31.60 9.04
CA ILE A 94 -13.84 -31.67 7.58
C ILE A 94 -14.20 -30.36 6.92
N LEU A 95 -13.27 -29.87 6.09
CA LEU A 95 -13.50 -28.74 5.18
C LEU A 95 -14.07 -29.24 3.85
N LYS A 96 -15.29 -28.85 3.52
CA LYS A 96 -15.91 -29.13 2.23
C LYS A 96 -15.33 -28.21 1.18
N ALA A 97 -14.37 -28.72 0.40
CA ALA A 97 -13.59 -27.91 -0.54
C ALA A 97 -14.45 -27.30 -1.67
N LYS A 98 -15.32 -28.12 -2.31
CA LYS A 98 -16.12 -27.64 -3.44
C LYS A 98 -17.09 -26.51 -3.05
N PRO A 99 -17.96 -26.64 -2.02
CA PRO A 99 -18.83 -25.54 -1.60
C PRO A 99 -18.06 -24.27 -1.22
N LEU A 100 -16.91 -24.41 -0.59
CA LEU A 100 -16.07 -23.24 -0.26
C LEU A 100 -15.51 -22.55 -1.51
N ILE A 101 -15.03 -23.32 -2.48
CA ILE A 101 -14.57 -22.76 -3.77
C ILE A 101 -15.71 -22.04 -4.48
N ASP A 102 -16.90 -22.68 -4.54
CA ASP A 102 -18.08 -22.08 -5.17
C ASP A 102 -18.47 -20.76 -4.47
N ALA A 103 -18.47 -20.72 -3.14
CA ALA A 103 -18.78 -19.52 -2.36
C ALA A 103 -17.77 -18.35 -2.60
N PHE A 104 -16.49 -18.65 -2.81
CA PHE A 104 -15.51 -17.63 -3.22
C PHE A 104 -15.69 -17.24 -4.68
N ALA A 105 -15.98 -18.18 -5.56
CA ALA A 105 -16.22 -17.92 -6.98
C ALA A 105 -17.43 -16.99 -7.20
N ASP A 106 -18.51 -17.13 -6.43
CA ASP A 106 -19.67 -16.23 -6.45
C ASP A 106 -19.30 -14.78 -6.11
N LYS A 107 -18.19 -14.58 -5.40
CA LYS A 107 -17.62 -13.24 -5.11
C LYS A 107 -16.53 -12.80 -6.10
N GLY A 108 -16.26 -13.59 -7.13
CA GLY A 108 -15.20 -13.31 -8.10
C GLY A 108 -13.78 -13.50 -7.55
N VAL A 109 -13.61 -14.27 -6.48
CA VAL A 109 -12.32 -14.52 -5.82
C VAL A 109 -11.83 -15.93 -6.15
N VAL A 110 -10.58 -16.03 -6.62
CA VAL A 110 -9.94 -17.33 -6.87
C VAL A 110 -9.54 -17.96 -5.54
N CYS A 111 -10.13 -19.11 -5.22
CA CYS A 111 -9.80 -19.89 -4.04
C CYS A 111 -8.91 -21.08 -4.42
N SER A 112 -7.71 -21.13 -3.85
CA SER A 112 -6.82 -22.29 -3.94
C SER A 112 -6.79 -23.03 -2.61
N ILE A 113 -7.12 -24.32 -2.62
CA ILE A 113 -7.07 -25.16 -1.42
C ILE A 113 -5.85 -26.06 -1.51
N ILE A 114 -5.00 -26.00 -0.49
CA ILE A 114 -3.84 -26.86 -0.31
C ILE A 114 -4.16 -27.84 0.78
N ARG A 115 -4.12 -29.13 0.44
CA ARG A 115 -4.10 -30.21 1.41
C ARG A 115 -2.65 -30.64 1.61
N PRO A 116 -1.99 -30.21 2.70
CA PRO A 116 -0.60 -30.54 2.91
C PRO A 116 -0.42 -32.05 3.15
N ASP A 117 0.48 -32.68 2.40
CA ASP A 117 0.96 -34.02 2.74
C ASP A 117 2.00 -33.89 3.85
N LEU A 118 1.62 -34.31 5.05
CA LEU A 118 2.43 -34.15 6.25
C LEU A 118 3.70 -35.03 6.26
N ALA A 119 3.81 -35.99 5.34
CA ALA A 119 5.02 -36.80 5.11
C ALA A 119 6.02 -36.06 4.20
N GLU A 120 5.61 -35.01 3.50
CA GLU A 120 6.47 -34.28 2.57
C GLU A 120 7.34 -33.25 3.32
N VAL A 121 8.66 -33.36 3.18
CA VAL A 121 9.66 -32.49 3.86
C VAL A 121 9.48 -31.00 3.47
N LYS A 122 9.00 -30.71 2.25
CA LYS A 122 8.86 -29.33 1.70
C LYS A 122 7.46 -28.75 1.81
N VAL A 123 6.57 -29.37 2.58
CA VAL A 123 5.17 -28.93 2.67
C VAL A 123 5.03 -27.50 3.20
N VAL A 124 5.81 -27.13 4.21
CA VAL A 124 5.82 -25.79 4.81
C VAL A 124 6.32 -24.74 3.80
N GLU A 125 7.44 -25.02 3.11
CA GLU A 125 8.00 -24.12 2.09
C GLU A 125 7.01 -23.91 0.93
N ARG A 126 6.32 -24.95 0.47
CA ARG A 126 5.32 -24.87 -0.59
C ARG A 126 4.12 -24.03 -0.14
N ALA A 127 3.61 -24.23 1.07
CA ALA A 127 2.52 -23.47 1.64
C ALA A 127 2.89 -21.98 1.74
N ILE A 128 4.08 -21.65 2.25
CA ILE A 128 4.60 -20.26 2.31
C ILE A 128 4.70 -19.66 0.91
N THR A 129 5.23 -20.42 -0.08
CA THR A 129 5.40 -19.92 -1.45
C THR A 129 4.05 -19.53 -2.07
N LEU A 130 3.04 -20.40 -1.97
CA LEU A 130 1.71 -20.14 -2.50
C LEU A 130 1.00 -19.02 -1.73
N ALA A 131 1.08 -19.04 -0.40
CA ALA A 131 0.54 -17.98 0.44
C ALA A 131 1.19 -16.61 0.17
N SER A 132 2.44 -16.59 -0.28
CA SER A 132 3.18 -15.33 -0.55
C SER A 132 2.54 -14.46 -1.62
N VAL A 133 1.73 -15.02 -2.53
CA VAL A 133 1.05 -14.30 -3.62
C VAL A 133 -0.45 -14.05 -3.34
N ALA A 134 -1.04 -14.69 -2.34
CA ALA A 134 -2.45 -14.53 -2.00
C ALA A 134 -2.73 -13.22 -1.26
N ASP A 135 -3.93 -12.66 -1.44
CA ASP A 135 -4.40 -11.49 -0.68
C ASP A 135 -4.84 -11.90 0.73
N ILE A 136 -5.49 -13.06 0.85
CA ILE A 136 -5.93 -13.66 2.13
C ILE A 136 -5.35 -15.07 2.25
N VAL A 137 -4.95 -15.43 3.45
CA VAL A 137 -4.53 -16.79 3.79
C VAL A 137 -5.41 -17.33 4.91
N VAL A 138 -5.97 -18.52 4.69
CA VAL A 138 -6.73 -19.26 5.70
C VAL A 138 -5.91 -20.49 6.07
N VAL A 139 -5.65 -20.69 7.36
CA VAL A 139 -4.83 -21.81 7.85
C VAL A 139 -5.62 -22.56 8.90
N ASP A 140 -5.74 -23.89 8.75
CA ASP A 140 -6.21 -24.71 9.87
C ASP A 140 -5.11 -24.80 10.92
N TRP A 141 -5.49 -24.68 12.20
CA TRP A 141 -4.52 -24.78 13.30
C TRP A 141 -4.02 -26.22 13.46
N ALA A 142 -4.91 -27.18 13.36
CA ALA A 142 -4.63 -28.62 13.54
C ALA A 142 -4.05 -29.26 12.27
N LEU A 143 -2.86 -28.85 11.84
CA LEU A 143 -2.19 -29.40 10.65
C LEU A 143 -1.41 -30.74 10.94
N GLY A 144 -1.69 -31.49 12.02
CA GLY A 144 -1.01 -32.72 12.41
C GLY A 144 -1.89 -33.96 12.40
N LYS A 145 -1.31 -35.16 12.30
CA LYS A 145 -2.05 -36.43 12.35
C LYS A 145 -2.18 -37.04 13.75
N THR A 146 -1.43 -36.56 14.75
CA THR A 146 -1.43 -37.12 16.11
C THR A 146 -1.40 -36.03 17.16
N GLN A 147 -2.21 -36.15 18.20
CA GLN A 147 -2.33 -35.20 19.32
C GLN A 147 -1.05 -35.03 20.17
N GLU A 148 -0.03 -35.86 19.97
CA GLU A 148 1.18 -35.86 20.81
C GLU A 148 2.41 -35.20 20.19
N GLU A 149 2.42 -34.92 18.86
CA GLU A 149 3.54 -34.26 18.17
C GLU A 149 3.17 -32.86 17.70
N ALA A 150 3.37 -31.87 18.54
CA ALA A 150 3.54 -30.45 18.18
C ALA A 150 2.66 -29.96 16.99
N GLU A 151 1.36 -30.26 17.01
CA GLU A 151 0.36 -29.85 16.00
C GLU A 151 0.38 -28.33 15.80
N ASP A 152 0.51 -27.58 16.88
CA ASP A 152 0.59 -26.12 16.90
C ASP A 152 1.80 -25.56 16.15
N ARG A 153 2.85 -26.36 15.97
CA ARG A 153 4.13 -25.86 15.45
C ARG A 153 4.10 -25.59 13.96
N ARG A 154 3.44 -26.42 13.15
CA ARG A 154 3.42 -26.28 11.68
C ARG A 154 2.60 -25.09 11.23
N ALA A 155 1.42 -24.88 11.78
CA ALA A 155 0.59 -23.71 11.50
C ALA A 155 1.35 -22.43 11.87
N SER A 156 1.96 -22.40 13.06
CA SER A 156 2.79 -21.27 13.52
C SER A 156 4.00 -21.03 12.62
N GLU A 157 4.70 -22.09 12.18
CA GLU A 157 5.85 -22.01 11.27
C GLU A 157 5.45 -21.46 9.90
N ILE A 158 4.31 -21.89 9.35
CA ILE A 158 3.76 -21.37 8.08
C ILE A 158 3.44 -19.88 8.23
N ILE A 159 2.69 -19.50 9.27
CA ILE A 159 2.30 -18.11 9.52
C ILE A 159 3.55 -17.23 9.70
N LYS A 160 4.50 -17.67 10.53
CA LYS A 160 5.77 -16.96 10.73
C LYS A 160 6.54 -16.79 9.44
N GLY A 161 6.68 -17.85 8.65
CA GLY A 161 7.39 -17.80 7.38
C GLY A 161 6.75 -16.86 6.36
N ILE A 162 5.41 -16.76 6.34
CA ILE A 162 4.68 -15.77 5.53
C ILE A 162 5.03 -14.35 5.98
N ILE A 163 4.96 -14.07 7.28
CA ILE A 163 5.26 -12.76 7.85
C ILE A 163 6.72 -12.37 7.60
N GLU A 164 7.67 -13.27 7.81
CA GLU A 164 9.09 -13.03 7.50
C GLU A 164 9.31 -12.72 6.01
N GLY A 165 8.62 -13.44 5.12
CA GLY A 165 8.66 -13.18 3.69
C GLY A 165 8.09 -11.80 3.32
N ASP A 166 7.04 -11.38 3.98
CA ASP A 166 6.43 -10.07 3.80
C ASP A 166 7.33 -8.94 4.37
N LEU A 167 7.92 -9.15 5.57
CA LEU A 167 8.85 -8.18 6.17
C LEU A 167 10.12 -7.97 5.33
N LYS A 168 10.67 -9.04 4.73
CA LYS A 168 11.79 -8.93 3.77
C LYS A 168 11.46 -8.07 2.55
N LYS A 169 10.17 -7.97 2.18
CA LYS A 169 9.66 -7.11 1.10
C LYS A 169 9.16 -5.75 1.61
N GLN A 170 9.50 -5.37 2.83
CA GLN A 170 9.08 -4.12 3.48
C GLN A 170 7.57 -4.04 3.82
N GLY A 171 6.96 -5.17 4.02
CA GLY A 171 5.55 -5.31 4.36
C GLY A 171 4.66 -5.66 3.17
N ARG A 172 3.55 -6.31 3.48
CA ARG A 172 2.45 -6.60 2.55
C ARG A 172 1.14 -6.47 3.31
N LEU A 173 0.14 -5.88 2.65
CA LEU A 173 -1.22 -5.91 3.18
C LEU A 173 -1.73 -7.34 3.18
N ARG A 174 -2.04 -7.88 4.38
CA ARG A 174 -2.37 -9.28 4.55
C ARG A 174 -3.39 -9.53 5.64
N LEU A 175 -4.37 -10.36 5.33
CA LEU A 175 -5.24 -10.99 6.30
C LEU A 175 -4.87 -12.48 6.40
N ILE A 176 -4.60 -12.96 7.60
CA ILE A 176 -4.44 -14.39 7.91
C ILE A 176 -5.58 -14.80 8.84
N ALA A 177 -6.39 -15.76 8.44
CA ALA A 177 -7.43 -16.33 9.28
C ALA A 177 -7.03 -17.74 9.72
N ILE A 178 -6.96 -17.96 11.01
CA ILE A 178 -6.85 -19.31 11.59
C ILE A 178 -8.28 -19.81 11.69
N TYR A 179 -8.65 -20.79 10.85
CA TYR A 179 -10.00 -21.34 10.79
C TYR A 179 -10.01 -22.76 11.33
N THR A 180 -10.38 -22.92 12.60
CA THR A 180 -10.18 -24.15 13.35
C THR A 180 -11.44 -24.61 14.07
N ALA A 181 -11.51 -25.91 14.38
CA ALA A 181 -12.52 -26.50 15.26
C ALA A 181 -12.05 -26.61 16.71
N GLU A 182 -10.84 -26.23 17.04
CA GLU A 182 -10.31 -26.28 18.40
C GLU A 182 -10.96 -25.27 19.33
N GLY A 183 -11.35 -25.76 20.52
CA GLY A 183 -12.15 -25.04 21.51
C GLY A 183 -11.41 -23.98 22.34
N ASN A 184 -10.10 -23.75 22.14
CA ASN A 184 -9.34 -22.81 22.98
C ASN A 184 -8.61 -21.73 22.15
N PRO A 185 -9.33 -20.75 21.60
CA PRO A 185 -8.74 -19.69 20.79
C PRO A 185 -7.76 -18.79 21.56
N ALA A 186 -7.91 -18.65 22.88
CA ALA A 186 -7.00 -17.85 23.68
C ALA A 186 -5.60 -18.46 23.72
N THR A 187 -5.50 -19.77 23.94
CA THR A 187 -4.21 -20.48 23.92
C THR A 187 -3.56 -20.43 22.54
N ILE A 188 -4.34 -20.58 21.47
CA ILE A 188 -3.86 -20.44 20.09
C ILE A 188 -3.27 -19.05 19.88
N LEU A 189 -4.00 -18.00 20.29
CA LEU A 189 -3.56 -16.61 20.15
C LEU A 189 -2.26 -16.34 20.91
N ASP A 190 -2.16 -16.84 22.14
CA ASP A 190 -0.98 -16.64 22.99
C ASP A 190 0.25 -17.36 22.40
N SER A 191 0.10 -18.65 22.05
CA SER A 191 1.15 -19.44 21.42
C SER A 191 1.68 -18.79 20.13
N LEU A 192 0.78 -18.35 19.27
CA LEU A 192 1.16 -17.70 18.02
C LEU A 192 1.85 -16.36 18.28
N TYR A 193 1.31 -15.53 19.17
CA TYR A 193 1.90 -14.24 19.49
C TYR A 193 3.33 -14.39 19.99
N ASP A 194 3.58 -15.34 20.91
CA ASP A 194 4.92 -15.61 21.44
C ASP A 194 5.89 -16.07 20.32
N HIS A 195 5.37 -16.76 19.31
CA HIS A 195 6.17 -17.25 18.19
C HIS A 195 6.58 -16.15 17.18
N ILE A 196 5.77 -15.10 17.05
CA ILE A 196 5.96 -14.04 16.02
C ILE A 196 6.38 -12.68 16.58
N GLN A 197 6.23 -12.43 17.89
CA GLN A 197 6.55 -11.12 18.49
C GLN A 197 8.03 -10.73 18.37
N GLY A 198 8.92 -11.71 18.25
CA GLY A 198 10.38 -11.51 18.09
C GLY A 198 10.83 -11.17 16.66
N LEU A 199 9.92 -11.05 15.69
CA LEU A 199 10.26 -10.66 14.33
C LEU A 199 10.59 -9.16 14.25
N GLU A 200 11.40 -8.78 13.27
CA GLU A 200 11.84 -7.39 13.06
C GLU A 200 10.74 -6.52 12.42
N TYR A 201 9.72 -6.18 13.22
CA TYR A 201 8.72 -5.20 12.81
C TYR A 201 9.28 -3.78 12.84
N PRO A 202 8.80 -2.85 12.00
CA PRO A 202 9.18 -1.45 12.12
C PRO A 202 8.78 -0.89 13.50
N ASP A 203 9.67 -0.16 14.16
CA ASP A 203 9.39 0.48 15.47
C ASP A 203 8.15 1.37 15.45
N THR A 204 7.82 1.93 14.29
CA THR A 204 6.64 2.79 14.08
C THR A 204 5.34 2.00 13.88
N ASP A 205 5.42 0.67 13.76
CA ASP A 205 4.28 -0.21 13.47
C ASP A 205 4.43 -1.59 14.11
N PRO A 206 4.53 -1.67 15.46
CA PRO A 206 4.62 -2.93 16.17
C PRO A 206 3.32 -3.74 16.04
N ILE A 207 3.40 -5.05 16.23
CA ILE A 207 2.20 -5.89 16.33
C ILE A 207 1.53 -5.72 17.69
N ILE A 208 0.20 -5.68 17.67
CA ILE A 208 -0.65 -5.55 18.87
C ILE A 208 -1.55 -6.77 18.96
N LYS A 209 -1.56 -7.43 20.13
CA LYS A 209 -2.48 -8.51 20.46
C LYS A 209 -3.74 -7.95 21.12
N ASP A 210 -4.90 -8.26 20.58
CA ASP A 210 -6.22 -7.98 21.18
C ASP A 210 -6.89 -9.31 21.57
N ALA A 211 -6.77 -9.64 22.85
CA ALA A 211 -7.33 -10.89 23.40
C ALA A 211 -8.86 -10.91 23.38
N ALA A 212 -9.53 -9.75 23.45
CA ALA A 212 -10.98 -9.68 23.45
C ALA A 212 -11.58 -9.99 22.06
N LYS A 213 -10.84 -9.70 21.01
CA LYS A 213 -11.22 -9.95 19.61
C LYS A 213 -10.51 -11.16 18.99
N PHE A 214 -9.64 -11.82 19.73
CA PHE A 214 -8.79 -12.91 19.26
C PHE A 214 -8.01 -12.55 17.99
N THR A 215 -7.36 -11.36 18.01
CA THR A 215 -6.61 -10.85 16.87
C THR A 215 -5.19 -10.40 17.25
N ILE A 216 -4.28 -10.52 16.28
CA ILE A 216 -2.96 -9.90 16.29
C ILE A 216 -2.88 -9.03 15.05
N GLN A 217 -2.54 -7.74 15.20
CA GLN A 217 -2.57 -6.84 14.07
C GLN A 217 -1.54 -5.70 14.17
N ASN A 218 -1.18 -5.16 13.00
CA ASN A 218 -0.59 -3.85 12.81
C ASN A 218 -1.25 -3.15 11.61
N ARG A 219 -0.64 -2.15 11.01
CA ARG A 219 -1.21 -1.41 9.86
C ARG A 219 -1.36 -2.26 8.59
N PHE A 220 -0.57 -3.33 8.43
CA PHE A 220 -0.49 -4.12 7.20
C PHE A 220 -0.93 -5.57 7.38
N LEU A 221 -0.91 -6.06 8.60
CA LEU A 221 -1.20 -7.44 8.94
C LEU A 221 -2.35 -7.50 9.94
N LYS A 222 -3.31 -8.38 9.67
CA LYS A 222 -4.31 -8.83 10.65
C LYS A 222 -4.35 -10.34 10.66
N ILE A 223 -4.14 -10.92 11.83
CA ILE A 223 -4.34 -12.34 12.09
C ILE A 223 -5.58 -12.45 12.97
N VAL A 224 -6.50 -13.33 12.63
CA VAL A 224 -7.75 -13.54 13.36
C VAL A 224 -8.00 -15.03 13.55
N ILE A 225 -8.59 -15.41 14.69
CA ILE A 225 -9.04 -16.77 14.94
C ILE A 225 -10.53 -16.85 14.69
N LEU A 226 -10.93 -17.73 13.79
CA LEU A 226 -12.30 -18.06 13.44
C LEU A 226 -12.59 -19.51 13.80
N LEU A 227 -13.75 -19.78 14.41
CA LEU A 227 -14.15 -21.12 14.77
C LEU A 227 -15.02 -21.74 13.67
N LYS A 228 -14.75 -23.00 13.33
CA LYS A 228 -15.64 -23.83 12.50
C LYS A 228 -16.94 -24.11 13.27
N THR A 229 -18.06 -24.23 12.57
CA THR A 229 -19.38 -24.50 13.18
C THR A 229 -19.39 -25.84 13.93
N ALA A 230 -18.53 -26.76 13.54
CA ALA A 230 -18.37 -28.07 14.18
C ALA A 230 -17.68 -28.05 15.57
N ALA A 231 -17.15 -26.92 16.01
CA ALA A 231 -16.40 -26.79 17.28
C ALA A 231 -17.23 -27.15 18.55
N GLY A 232 -18.54 -27.19 18.44
CA GLY A 232 -19.45 -27.78 19.47
C GLY A 232 -19.52 -27.04 20.81
N GLU A 233 -18.56 -26.23 21.16
CA GLU A 233 -18.49 -25.45 22.40
C GLU A 233 -18.87 -23.98 22.16
N HIS A 234 -19.75 -23.48 23.01
CA HIS A 234 -20.08 -22.05 22.98
C HIS A 234 -18.98 -21.25 23.68
N ILE A 235 -18.12 -20.62 22.89
CA ILE A 235 -17.09 -19.75 23.42
C ILE A 235 -17.65 -18.32 23.50
N PRO A 236 -17.63 -17.69 24.69
CA PRO A 236 -18.08 -16.30 24.83
C PRO A 236 -17.33 -15.39 23.85
N ASN A 237 -18.08 -14.52 23.15
CA ASN A 237 -17.59 -13.53 22.20
C ASN A 237 -17.09 -14.03 20.84
N ILE A 238 -17.11 -15.33 20.54
CA ILE A 238 -16.85 -15.85 19.20
C ILE A 238 -18.10 -16.56 18.68
N LYS A 239 -18.60 -16.11 17.53
CA LYS A 239 -19.62 -16.85 16.79
C LYS A 239 -18.89 -17.75 15.78
N PRO A 240 -19.19 -19.07 15.78
CA PRO A 240 -18.69 -19.94 14.74
C PRO A 240 -19.12 -19.43 13.35
N VAL A 241 -18.25 -19.63 12.38
CA VAL A 241 -18.45 -19.22 10.99
C VAL A 241 -18.60 -20.47 10.14
N ASP A 242 -19.69 -20.58 9.41
CA ASP A 242 -19.87 -21.64 8.44
C ASP A 242 -19.03 -21.39 7.19
N PHE A 243 -18.67 -22.44 6.46
CA PHE A 243 -17.85 -22.33 5.26
C PHE A 243 -18.51 -21.45 4.17
N ASP A 244 -19.85 -21.46 4.05
CA ASP A 244 -20.60 -20.61 3.13
C ASP A 244 -20.52 -19.11 3.50
N ALA A 245 -20.43 -18.80 4.78
CA ALA A 245 -20.31 -17.44 5.30
C ALA A 245 -18.85 -16.96 5.40
N LEU A 246 -17.87 -17.86 5.25
CA LEU A 246 -16.46 -17.54 5.41
C LEU A 246 -15.97 -16.46 4.41
N PRO A 247 -16.32 -16.48 3.11
CA PRO A 247 -15.91 -15.43 2.18
C PRO A 247 -16.38 -14.04 2.58
N GLU A 248 -17.64 -13.90 3.02
CA GLU A 248 -18.19 -12.63 3.51
C GLU A 248 -17.44 -12.17 4.76
N LYS A 249 -17.23 -13.07 5.72
CA LYS A 249 -16.53 -12.76 6.97
C LYS A 249 -15.09 -12.32 6.74
N LEU A 250 -14.37 -12.95 5.82
CA LEU A 250 -13.01 -12.57 5.46
C LEU A 250 -12.96 -11.20 4.77
N GLN A 251 -13.93 -10.89 3.91
CA GLN A 251 -14.05 -9.58 3.28
C GLN A 251 -14.34 -8.48 4.31
N GLU A 252 -15.24 -8.72 5.29
CA GLU A 252 -15.48 -7.81 6.41
C GLU A 252 -14.19 -7.53 7.20
N LEU A 253 -13.46 -8.57 7.59
CA LEU A 253 -12.23 -8.45 8.38
C LEU A 253 -11.11 -7.74 7.62
N PHE A 254 -11.04 -7.95 6.30
CA PHE A 254 -10.11 -7.23 5.44
C PHE A 254 -10.52 -5.76 5.28
N ALA A 255 -11.80 -5.47 5.18
CA ALA A 255 -12.32 -4.11 5.15
C ALA A 255 -12.07 -3.37 6.47
N GLU A 256 -12.22 -4.04 7.62
CA GLU A 256 -11.86 -3.48 8.93
C GLU A 256 -10.38 -3.09 9.02
N LEU A 257 -9.46 -3.94 8.54
CA LEU A 257 -8.02 -3.65 8.49
C LEU A 257 -7.72 -2.39 7.68
N ASN A 258 -8.52 -2.13 6.65
CA ASN A 258 -8.35 -1.03 5.70
C ASN A 258 -9.45 0.04 5.82
N SER A 259 -10.15 0.08 6.95
CA SER A 259 -11.23 1.03 7.15
C SER A 259 -10.73 2.47 7.08
N GLY A 260 -11.17 3.20 6.07
CA GLY A 260 -10.78 4.59 5.85
C GLY A 260 -11.01 5.05 4.41
N LEU A 261 -11.20 6.37 4.23
CA LEU A 261 -11.39 6.95 2.91
C LEU A 261 -10.17 6.74 2.01
N LEU A 262 -8.98 7.12 2.48
CA LEU A 262 -7.75 7.02 1.68
C LEU A 262 -7.32 5.57 1.39
N PRO A 263 -7.37 4.63 2.35
CA PRO A 263 -7.18 3.20 2.05
C PRO A 263 -8.16 2.66 1.02
N SER A 264 -9.46 2.96 1.13
CA SER A 264 -10.48 2.50 0.16
C SER A 264 -10.20 3.02 -1.25
N VAL A 265 -9.83 4.31 -1.41
CA VAL A 265 -9.39 4.88 -2.69
C VAL A 265 -8.16 4.14 -3.23
N THR A 266 -7.22 3.80 -2.36
CA THR A 266 -5.99 3.08 -2.76
C THR A 266 -6.30 1.65 -3.22
N LEU A 267 -7.17 0.92 -2.51
CA LEU A 267 -7.61 -0.42 -2.93
C LEU A 267 -8.27 -0.39 -4.31
N ARG A 268 -9.18 0.59 -4.55
CA ARG A 268 -9.82 0.79 -5.86
C ARG A 268 -8.82 1.16 -6.94
N ALA A 269 -7.81 1.99 -6.64
CA ALA A 269 -6.76 2.34 -7.57
C ALA A 269 -5.93 1.12 -7.99
N ILE A 270 -5.57 0.25 -7.04
CA ILE A 270 -4.83 -0.98 -7.33
C ILE A 270 -5.68 -1.95 -8.15
N ALA A 271 -6.97 -2.10 -7.82
CA ALA A 271 -7.90 -2.93 -8.60
C ALA A 271 -7.97 -2.44 -10.06
N ALA A 272 -8.16 -1.13 -10.28
CA ALA A 272 -8.18 -0.54 -11.62
C ALA A 272 -6.87 -0.74 -12.40
N ILE A 273 -5.71 -0.68 -11.74
CA ILE A 273 -4.42 -0.98 -12.37
C ILE A 273 -4.34 -2.46 -12.76
N ARG A 274 -4.79 -3.39 -11.90
CA ARG A 274 -4.82 -4.83 -12.21
C ARG A 274 -5.72 -5.14 -13.42
N GLU A 275 -6.91 -4.53 -13.47
CA GLU A 275 -7.84 -4.65 -14.60
C GLU A 275 -7.29 -4.01 -15.88
N GLY A 276 -6.59 -2.87 -15.75
CA GLY A 276 -6.03 -2.09 -16.84
C GLY A 276 -4.67 -2.57 -17.36
N THR A 277 -4.12 -3.69 -16.87
CA THR A 277 -2.77 -4.17 -17.26
C THR A 277 -2.64 -4.38 -18.78
N HIS A 278 -3.70 -4.82 -19.45
CA HIS A 278 -3.70 -4.98 -20.91
C HIS A 278 -3.52 -3.65 -21.65
N HIS A 279 -4.01 -2.53 -21.12
CA HIS A 279 -3.78 -1.21 -21.71
C HIS A 279 -2.31 -0.80 -21.64
N LEU A 280 -1.64 -1.08 -20.49
CA LEU A 280 -0.20 -0.83 -20.36
C LEU A 280 0.59 -1.57 -21.43
N LEU A 281 0.33 -2.87 -21.59
CA LEU A 281 1.05 -3.72 -22.54
C LEU A 281 0.66 -3.43 -24.00
N ALA A 282 -0.55 -2.95 -24.25
CA ALA A 282 -0.98 -2.53 -25.60
C ALA A 282 -0.33 -1.23 -26.05
N VAL A 283 -0.11 -0.28 -25.13
CA VAL A 283 0.58 0.99 -25.41
C VAL A 283 2.09 0.80 -25.43
N LEU A 284 2.65 0.09 -24.47
CA LEU A 284 4.08 -0.19 -24.35
C LEU A 284 4.41 -1.54 -24.98
N HIS A 285 4.06 -1.70 -26.27
CA HIS A 285 4.22 -2.97 -26.97
C HIS A 285 5.65 -3.16 -27.52
N LYS A 286 6.03 -4.42 -27.75
CA LYS A 286 7.38 -4.84 -28.16
C LYS A 286 7.94 -4.14 -29.40
N ASP A 287 7.07 -3.68 -30.31
CA ASP A 287 7.53 -3.02 -31.54
C ASP A 287 8.14 -1.63 -31.27
N LEU A 288 7.96 -1.08 -30.06
CA LEU A 288 8.61 0.15 -29.60
C LEU A 288 10.02 -0.07 -29.08
N ASP A 289 10.47 -1.31 -28.89
CA ASP A 289 11.79 -1.62 -28.33
C ASP A 289 12.92 -0.96 -29.13
N SER A 290 12.82 -0.98 -30.46
CA SER A 290 13.82 -0.34 -31.33
C SER A 290 13.87 1.19 -31.14
N ALA A 291 12.73 1.81 -30.87
CA ALA A 291 12.66 3.25 -30.58
C ALA A 291 13.23 3.57 -29.19
N LEU A 292 12.95 2.75 -28.17
CA LEU A 292 13.51 2.89 -26.83
C LEU A 292 15.04 2.73 -26.84
N VAL A 293 15.55 1.68 -27.51
CA VAL A 293 16.98 1.45 -27.66
C VAL A 293 17.63 2.58 -28.49
N GLY A 294 16.98 3.01 -29.56
CA GLY A 294 17.41 4.16 -30.37
C GLY A 294 17.46 5.43 -29.55
N HIS A 295 16.47 5.69 -28.71
CA HIS A 295 16.46 6.83 -27.77
C HIS A 295 17.69 6.78 -26.86
N ARG A 296 17.97 5.62 -26.22
CA ARG A 296 19.17 5.44 -25.39
C ARG A 296 20.47 5.72 -26.16
N CYS A 297 20.57 5.27 -27.41
CA CYS A 297 21.75 5.50 -28.25
C CYS A 297 21.94 6.97 -28.65
N LEU A 298 20.86 7.75 -28.72
CA LEU A 298 20.88 9.17 -29.11
C LEU A 298 21.09 10.11 -27.92
N LEU A 299 20.92 9.64 -26.69
CA LEU A 299 21.16 10.45 -25.52
C LEU A 299 22.64 10.73 -25.33
N PRO A 300 23.01 11.98 -24.97
CA PRO A 300 24.40 12.29 -24.57
C PRO A 300 24.89 11.44 -23.39
N HIS A 301 23.97 11.04 -22.53
CA HIS A 301 24.17 10.15 -21.38
C HIS A 301 23.15 9.01 -21.47
N PRO A 302 23.54 7.83 -21.97
CA PRO A 302 22.64 6.71 -22.22
C PRO A 302 21.87 6.21 -20.98
N GLU A 303 22.41 6.40 -19.77
CA GLU A 303 21.81 6.04 -18.49
C GLU A 303 20.53 6.84 -18.17
N ASP A 304 20.36 8.03 -18.75
CA ASP A 304 19.13 8.84 -18.58
C ASP A 304 17.88 8.12 -19.12
N ALA A 305 18.07 7.14 -20.02
CA ALA A 305 16.97 6.34 -20.55
C ALA A 305 16.28 5.47 -19.49
N GLU A 306 16.94 5.18 -18.39
CA GLU A 306 16.39 4.37 -17.30
C GLU A 306 15.29 5.16 -16.55
N GLU A 307 15.57 6.40 -16.14
CA GLU A 307 14.58 7.27 -15.51
C GLU A 307 13.42 7.60 -16.48
N PHE A 308 13.72 7.80 -17.77
CA PHE A 308 12.70 8.00 -18.79
C PHE A 308 11.74 6.81 -18.91
N CYS A 309 12.25 5.59 -18.82
CA CYS A 309 11.42 4.37 -18.86
C CYS A 309 10.49 4.29 -17.63
N GLU A 310 10.99 4.62 -16.44
CA GLU A 310 10.16 4.70 -15.22
C GLU A 310 9.05 5.74 -15.35
N ASP A 311 9.35 6.93 -15.86
CA ASP A 311 8.39 8.02 -16.08
C ASP A 311 7.32 7.63 -17.11
N LEU A 312 7.71 6.93 -18.18
CA LEU A 312 6.79 6.45 -19.21
C LEU A 312 5.76 5.48 -18.60
N VAL A 313 6.21 4.48 -17.85
CA VAL A 313 5.32 3.52 -17.16
C VAL A 313 4.43 4.22 -16.13
N ALA A 314 4.97 5.12 -15.33
CA ALA A 314 4.22 5.88 -14.33
C ALA A 314 3.14 6.78 -14.99
N GLY A 315 3.44 7.36 -16.15
CA GLY A 315 2.50 8.13 -16.96
C GLY A 315 1.29 7.31 -17.39
N GLU A 316 1.52 6.09 -17.89
CA GLU A 316 0.43 5.19 -18.31
C GLU A 316 -0.39 4.66 -17.13
N ILE A 317 0.23 4.37 -15.99
CA ILE A 317 -0.51 4.05 -14.75
C ILE A 317 -1.44 5.22 -14.37
N ARG A 318 -0.96 6.46 -14.45
CA ARG A 318 -1.79 7.65 -14.20
C ARG A 318 -2.96 7.75 -15.18
N SER A 319 -2.75 7.39 -16.44
CA SER A 319 -3.79 7.34 -17.48
C SER A 319 -4.88 6.33 -17.12
N ILE A 320 -4.52 5.13 -16.67
CA ILE A 320 -5.48 4.11 -16.18
C ILE A 320 -6.33 4.67 -15.03
N LEU A 321 -5.70 5.27 -14.03
CA LEU A 321 -6.41 5.85 -12.87
C LEU A 321 -7.38 6.97 -13.29
N ALA A 322 -7.00 7.78 -14.28
CA ALA A 322 -7.83 8.84 -14.83
C ALA A 322 -9.03 8.26 -15.61
N LEU A 323 -8.82 7.24 -16.45
CA LEU A 323 -9.87 6.54 -17.19
C LEU A 323 -10.88 5.88 -16.23
N ALA A 324 -10.41 5.23 -15.19
CA ALA A 324 -11.24 4.64 -14.12
C ALA A 324 -11.86 5.70 -13.20
N LYS A 325 -11.57 6.99 -13.42
CA LYS A 325 -12.10 8.12 -12.63
C LYS A 325 -11.92 7.97 -11.11
N ILE A 326 -10.83 7.32 -10.68
CA ILE A 326 -10.60 6.96 -9.27
C ILE A 326 -10.81 8.16 -8.34
N GLY A 327 -10.23 9.32 -8.66
CA GLY A 327 -10.39 10.52 -7.83
C GLY A 327 -11.84 11.02 -7.75
N LYS A 328 -12.58 10.99 -8.86
CA LYS A 328 -13.95 11.50 -8.92
C LYS A 328 -14.95 10.56 -8.24
N GLU A 329 -14.85 9.26 -8.52
CA GLU A 329 -15.83 8.28 -8.07
C GLU A 329 -15.58 7.80 -6.62
N TYR A 330 -14.29 7.76 -6.17
CA TYR A 330 -13.93 7.17 -4.87
C TYR A 330 -13.31 8.16 -3.87
N ALA A 331 -12.95 9.38 -4.29
CA ALA A 331 -12.52 10.48 -3.42
C ALA A 331 -13.36 11.75 -3.61
N GLY A 332 -14.53 11.62 -4.24
CA GLY A 332 -15.45 12.71 -4.52
C GLY A 332 -16.22 13.18 -3.27
N ILE A 333 -17.12 14.16 -3.47
CA ILE A 333 -17.92 14.75 -2.38
C ILE A 333 -18.73 13.68 -1.65
N LYS A 334 -19.37 12.75 -2.38
CA LYS A 334 -20.18 11.66 -1.80
C LYS A 334 -19.38 10.84 -0.78
N GLN A 335 -18.17 10.41 -1.14
CA GLN A 335 -17.32 9.57 -0.28
C GLN A 335 -16.81 10.34 0.94
N ASN A 336 -16.54 11.64 0.77
CA ASN A 336 -16.22 12.50 1.90
C ASN A 336 -17.41 12.66 2.86
N GLU A 337 -18.63 12.79 2.33
CA GLU A 337 -19.86 12.84 3.15
C GLU A 337 -20.11 11.53 3.89
N LEU A 338 -19.89 10.38 3.26
CA LEU A 338 -19.94 9.07 3.91
C LEU A 338 -18.93 8.98 5.07
N TRP A 339 -17.70 9.42 4.84
CA TRP A 339 -16.67 9.44 5.89
C TRP A 339 -17.04 10.37 7.04
N ILE A 340 -17.58 11.58 6.75
CA ILE A 340 -18.06 12.51 7.77
C ILE A 340 -19.17 11.86 8.60
N ALA A 341 -20.12 11.17 7.95
CA ALA A 341 -21.21 10.47 8.64
C ALA A 341 -20.69 9.41 9.61
N SER A 342 -19.59 8.74 9.29
CA SER A 342 -18.94 7.75 10.18
C SER A 342 -18.26 8.37 11.42
N ARG A 343 -18.10 9.70 11.45
CA ARG A 343 -17.44 10.44 12.55
C ARG A 343 -18.43 11.11 13.48
N LEU A 344 -19.73 10.98 13.22
CA LEU A 344 -20.75 11.58 14.06
C LEU A 344 -20.82 10.92 15.42
N CYS A 345 -21.01 11.76 16.45
CA CYS A 345 -21.34 11.31 17.80
C CYS A 345 -22.85 11.07 17.94
N ASP A 346 -23.30 10.60 19.11
CA ASP A 346 -24.71 10.29 19.38
C ASP A 346 -25.66 11.50 19.22
N ASP A 347 -25.15 12.73 19.35
CA ASP A 347 -25.89 13.98 19.12
C ASP A 347 -25.85 14.46 17.64
N GLU A 348 -25.47 13.58 16.72
CA GLU A 348 -25.36 13.86 15.27
C GLU A 348 -24.40 15.01 14.91
N THR A 349 -23.43 15.32 15.78
CA THR A 349 -22.39 16.33 15.53
C THR A 349 -21.01 15.72 15.60
N ILE A 350 -19.99 16.43 15.08
CA ILE A 350 -18.59 16.12 15.28
C ILE A 350 -18.06 17.00 16.39
N HIS A 351 -17.42 16.40 17.37
CA HIS A 351 -16.86 17.08 18.53
C HIS A 351 -15.36 17.28 18.43
N TYR A 352 -14.90 18.42 18.95
CA TYR A 352 -13.48 18.73 19.14
C TYR A 352 -13.33 19.57 20.43
N GLY A 353 -13.09 18.93 21.56
CA GLY A 353 -13.23 19.56 22.86
C GLY A 353 -14.68 19.98 23.09
N GLU A 354 -14.90 21.25 23.45
CA GLU A 354 -16.23 21.83 23.62
C GLU A 354 -16.88 22.30 22.29
N PHE A 355 -16.13 22.17 21.21
CA PHE A 355 -16.54 22.63 19.91
C PHE A 355 -17.36 21.56 19.17
N LYS A 356 -18.51 21.97 18.60
CA LYS A 356 -19.41 21.08 17.85
C LYS A 356 -19.68 21.65 16.47
N ALA A 357 -19.69 20.79 15.44
CA ALA A 357 -20.14 21.15 14.11
C ALA A 357 -21.10 20.11 13.56
N THR A 358 -22.14 20.58 12.88
CA THR A 358 -23.07 19.69 12.20
C THR A 358 -22.47 19.20 10.87
N PRO A 359 -22.92 18.05 10.37
CA PRO A 359 -22.54 17.54 9.07
C PRO A 359 -22.71 18.56 7.94
N GLU A 360 -23.80 19.33 7.96
CA GLU A 360 -24.11 20.34 6.94
C GLU A 360 -23.08 21.48 6.93
N GLN A 361 -22.58 21.87 8.10
CA GLN A 361 -21.53 22.90 8.22
C GLN A 361 -20.22 22.41 7.59
N ILE A 362 -19.85 21.15 7.83
CA ILE A 362 -18.65 20.53 7.28
C ILE A 362 -18.81 20.27 5.78
N THR A 363 -19.94 19.70 5.36
CA THR A 363 -20.26 19.46 3.95
C THR A 363 -20.25 20.75 3.13
N ALA A 364 -20.67 21.87 3.72
CA ALA A 364 -20.60 23.17 3.07
C ALA A 364 -19.16 23.59 2.72
N LEU A 365 -18.14 23.14 3.48
CA LEU A 365 -16.73 23.35 3.14
C LEU A 365 -16.30 22.51 1.93
N LEU A 366 -16.89 21.34 1.72
CA LEU A 366 -16.58 20.44 0.63
C LEU A 366 -17.21 20.86 -0.71
N SER A 367 -18.45 21.35 -0.65
CA SER A 367 -19.31 21.48 -1.84
C SER A 367 -19.46 22.89 -2.38
N LYS A 368 -19.39 23.94 -1.52
CA LYS A 368 -19.61 25.33 -1.94
C LYS A 368 -18.32 25.98 -2.43
N LYS A 369 -18.45 26.87 -3.43
CA LYS A 369 -17.30 27.61 -4.00
C LYS A 369 -17.19 29.03 -3.41
N GLY A 370 -15.97 29.54 -3.31
CA GLY A 370 -15.67 30.92 -2.92
C GLY A 370 -16.13 31.28 -1.50
N GLU A 371 -16.56 32.51 -1.30
CA GLU A 371 -16.98 33.03 0.02
C GLU A 371 -18.16 32.27 0.66
N ASN A 372 -19.05 31.70 -0.16
CA ASN A 372 -20.21 30.97 0.34
C ASN A 372 -19.83 29.69 1.10
N ARG A 373 -18.68 29.09 0.75
CA ARG A 373 -18.12 27.93 1.46
C ARG A 373 -17.83 28.25 2.93
N HIS A 374 -17.25 29.41 3.16
CA HIS A 374 -16.88 29.85 4.50
C HIS A 374 -18.05 30.45 5.28
N LYS A 375 -19.00 31.12 4.61
CA LYS A 375 -20.14 31.75 5.29
C LYS A 375 -21.02 30.74 6.05
N SER A 376 -21.28 29.58 5.46
CA SER A 376 -22.10 28.53 6.11
C SER A 376 -21.39 27.93 7.33
N PHE A 377 -20.09 27.67 7.23
CA PHE A 377 -19.30 27.17 8.35
C PHE A 377 -19.17 28.23 9.46
N LYS A 378 -18.93 29.49 9.10
CA LYS A 378 -18.87 30.62 10.03
C LYS A 378 -20.14 30.80 10.86
N ALA A 379 -21.30 30.64 10.26
CA ALA A 379 -22.58 30.87 10.94
C ALA A 379 -22.77 29.92 12.13
N GLY A 380 -22.24 28.68 12.02
CA GLY A 380 -22.37 27.67 13.07
C GLY A 380 -21.28 27.72 14.15
N VAL A 381 -20.08 28.20 13.81
CA VAL A 381 -18.91 28.07 14.70
C VAL A 381 -18.32 29.42 15.14
N LYS A 382 -18.99 30.51 14.84
CA LYS A 382 -18.46 31.87 15.02
C LYS A 382 -18.06 32.20 16.47
N ASN A 383 -18.87 31.83 17.43
CA ASN A 383 -18.64 32.18 18.83
C ASN A 383 -17.56 31.31 19.47
N GLU A 384 -17.64 30.01 19.27
CA GLU A 384 -16.68 29.05 19.82
C GLU A 384 -15.29 29.24 19.22
N TRP A 385 -15.24 29.57 17.93
CA TRP A 385 -14.01 29.93 17.23
C TRP A 385 -13.34 31.18 17.83
N ALA A 386 -14.13 32.23 18.10
CA ALA A 386 -13.64 33.48 18.66
C ALA A 386 -13.07 33.28 20.08
N ILE A 387 -13.75 32.51 20.91
CA ILE A 387 -13.31 32.17 22.27
C ILE A 387 -11.95 31.46 22.24
N ARG A 388 -11.81 30.46 21.36
CA ARG A 388 -10.59 29.66 21.29
C ARG A 388 -9.35 30.44 20.80
N ASN A 389 -9.57 31.40 19.89
CA ASN A 389 -8.47 32.17 19.27
C ASN A 389 -8.28 33.56 19.88
N ASP A 390 -8.90 33.85 21.01
CA ASP A 390 -8.85 35.15 21.71
C ASP A 390 -9.17 36.33 20.77
N ARG A 391 -10.11 36.12 19.84
CA ARG A 391 -10.52 37.09 18.81
C ARG A 391 -11.96 37.56 19.06
N LYS A 392 -12.23 38.82 18.67
CA LYS A 392 -13.61 39.34 18.68
C LYS A 392 -14.49 38.51 17.74
N ALA A 393 -15.64 38.04 18.24
CA ALA A 393 -16.62 37.21 17.51
C ALA A 393 -17.06 37.79 16.15
N ASP A 394 -16.92 39.10 15.96
CA ASP A 394 -17.32 39.80 14.73
C ASP A 394 -16.30 39.70 13.57
N LYS A 395 -15.06 39.29 13.84
CA LYS A 395 -14.10 39.07 12.77
C LYS A 395 -14.33 37.70 12.11
N ALA A 396 -14.61 37.77 10.83
CA ALA A 396 -14.70 36.58 10.02
C ALA A 396 -13.38 35.80 9.99
N PRO A 397 -13.39 34.45 10.19
CA PRO A 397 -12.19 33.63 10.02
C PRO A 397 -11.61 33.81 8.60
N THR A 398 -10.29 33.94 8.52
CA THR A 398 -9.55 33.94 7.26
C THR A 398 -9.26 32.49 6.81
N LEU A 399 -8.70 32.29 5.64
CA LEU A 399 -8.30 30.95 5.16
C LEU A 399 -7.29 30.30 6.12
N GLU A 400 -6.43 31.09 6.75
CA GLU A 400 -5.45 30.64 7.73
C GLU A 400 -6.10 30.12 9.01
N ASP A 401 -7.26 30.66 9.35
CA ASP A 401 -8.03 30.26 10.52
C ASP A 401 -8.64 28.85 10.34
N TYR A 402 -8.68 28.28 9.13
CA TYR A 402 -9.16 26.93 8.87
C TYR A 402 -8.06 25.86 8.95
N SER A 403 -6.85 26.22 9.30
CA SER A 403 -5.74 25.26 9.50
C SER A 403 -6.01 24.22 10.59
N PHE A 404 -6.99 24.47 11.46
CA PHE A 404 -7.43 23.54 12.51
C PHE A 404 -8.42 22.47 12.00
N ILE A 405 -8.94 22.56 10.79
CA ILE A 405 -9.94 21.60 10.27
C ILE A 405 -9.44 20.15 10.34
N PRO A 406 -8.20 19.80 10.00
CA PRO A 406 -7.71 18.44 10.18
C PRO A 406 -7.75 17.96 11.63
N GLN A 407 -7.46 18.83 12.59
CA GLN A 407 -7.54 18.53 14.03
C GLN A 407 -8.99 18.29 14.46
N PHE A 408 -9.88 19.17 14.01
CA PHE A 408 -11.30 19.08 14.26
C PHE A 408 -11.90 17.77 13.71
N LEU A 409 -11.58 17.43 12.45
CA LEU A 409 -12.04 16.18 11.81
C LEU A 409 -11.43 14.92 12.45
N HIS A 410 -10.27 15.03 13.09
CA HIS A 410 -9.66 13.95 13.84
C HIS A 410 -10.34 13.72 15.20
N GLY A 411 -10.89 14.78 15.81
CA GLY A 411 -11.52 14.76 17.11
C GLY A 411 -10.58 14.93 18.30
N ASP A 412 -9.27 15.04 18.05
CA ASP A 412 -8.20 15.26 19.03
C ASP A 412 -7.14 16.19 18.45
N GLU A 413 -6.64 17.13 19.27
CA GLU A 413 -5.71 18.16 18.82
C GLU A 413 -4.34 17.60 18.46
N ALA A 414 -3.74 16.86 19.37
CA ALA A 414 -2.38 16.35 19.21
C ALA A 414 -2.30 15.33 18.07
N GLY A 415 -3.25 14.39 18.04
CA GLY A 415 -3.37 13.41 16.97
C GLY A 415 -3.66 14.06 15.63
N GLY A 416 -4.58 15.03 15.58
CA GLY A 416 -4.91 15.76 14.36
C GLY A 416 -3.74 16.55 13.80
N ILE A 417 -2.93 17.21 14.65
CA ILE A 417 -1.70 17.88 14.24
C ILE A 417 -0.71 16.86 13.66
N LYS A 418 -0.47 15.77 14.38
CA LYS A 418 0.45 14.71 13.93
C LYS A 418 0.09 14.16 12.56
N ILE A 419 -1.17 13.75 12.37
CA ILE A 419 -1.67 13.20 11.11
C ILE A 419 -1.62 14.24 9.97
N ASN A 420 -1.97 15.51 10.26
CA ASN A 420 -1.85 16.58 9.28
C ASN A 420 -0.38 16.80 8.84
N HIS A 421 0.56 16.72 9.76
CA HIS A 421 1.98 16.82 9.46
C HIS A 421 2.49 15.60 8.66
N GLU A 422 2.03 14.39 8.98
CA GLU A 422 2.33 13.20 8.19
C GLU A 422 1.80 13.33 6.75
N PHE A 423 0.57 13.82 6.60
CA PHE A 423 -0.01 14.07 5.29
C PHE A 423 0.75 15.16 4.50
N ALA A 424 1.16 16.24 5.17
CA ALA A 424 1.96 17.30 4.57
C ALA A 424 3.32 16.77 4.07
N ARG A 425 3.98 15.90 4.83
CA ARG A 425 5.23 15.24 4.39
C ARG A 425 4.97 14.32 3.20
N LEU A 426 3.93 13.48 3.25
CA LEU A 426 3.55 12.59 2.14
C LEU A 426 3.31 13.35 0.84
N THR A 427 2.73 14.55 0.91
CA THR A 427 2.46 15.38 -0.29
C THR A 427 3.69 16.15 -0.77
N SER A 428 4.66 16.44 0.10
CA SER A 428 5.85 17.25 -0.20
C SER A 428 7.06 16.43 -0.62
N PHE A 429 7.26 15.25 -0.05
CA PHE A 429 8.49 14.48 -0.21
C PHE A 429 8.29 13.24 -1.09
N LYS A 430 9.32 12.90 -1.87
CA LYS A 430 9.46 11.59 -2.55
C LYS A 430 9.86 10.53 -1.54
N ARG A 431 10.85 10.84 -0.71
CA ARG A 431 11.39 9.99 0.36
C ARG A 431 11.82 10.86 1.53
N GLU A 432 11.74 10.29 2.71
CA GLU A 432 12.23 10.88 3.94
C GLU A 432 13.17 9.90 4.64
N ALA A 433 14.17 10.43 5.37
CA ALA A 433 15.12 9.61 6.12
C ALA A 433 14.45 8.75 7.22
N PHE A 434 13.33 9.23 7.78
CA PHE A 434 12.62 8.62 8.90
C PHE A 434 11.15 8.30 8.59
N GLY A 435 10.79 8.20 7.32
CA GLY A 435 9.44 7.82 6.89
C GLY A 435 9.20 6.30 6.93
N LEU A 436 7.96 5.88 6.73
CA LEU A 436 7.57 4.46 6.62
C LEU A 436 8.21 3.74 5.42
N ARG A 437 8.67 4.49 4.42
CA ARG A 437 9.35 3.98 3.24
C ARG A 437 10.84 3.90 3.49
N GLN A 438 11.30 2.75 3.99
CA GLN A 438 12.73 2.52 4.07
C GLN A 438 13.30 2.27 2.67
N PRO A 439 14.45 2.88 2.34
CA PRO A 439 15.16 2.55 1.11
C PRO A 439 15.55 1.09 1.08
N THR A 440 15.57 0.48 -0.11
CA THR A 440 16.14 -0.87 -0.29
C THR A 440 17.61 -0.88 0.16
N LYS A 441 18.14 -2.05 0.51
CA LYS A 441 19.48 -2.19 1.10
C LYS A 441 20.60 -1.52 0.28
N ASP A 442 20.45 -1.50 -1.04
CA ASP A 442 21.44 -0.97 -1.98
C ASP A 442 21.15 0.46 -2.45
N TRP A 443 20.01 1.04 -2.02
CA TRP A 443 19.65 2.40 -2.41
C TRP A 443 20.38 3.43 -1.54
N VAL A 444 20.96 4.44 -2.18
CA VAL A 444 21.56 5.60 -1.53
C VAL A 444 21.04 6.90 -2.13
N PRO A 445 20.81 7.96 -1.32
CA PRO A 445 20.40 9.24 -1.85
C PRO A 445 21.46 9.84 -2.78
N ARG A 446 21.00 10.42 -3.90
CA ARG A 446 21.82 11.25 -4.80
C ARG A 446 21.50 12.71 -4.58
N LEU A 447 22.52 13.57 -4.63
CA LEU A 447 22.37 15.01 -4.47
C LEU A 447 21.85 15.61 -5.78
N THR A 448 20.64 16.13 -5.75
CA THR A 448 19.97 16.70 -6.93
C THR A 448 18.98 17.79 -6.53
N LEU A 449 18.28 18.37 -7.51
CA LEU A 449 17.20 19.32 -7.26
C LEU A 449 16.18 18.79 -6.25
N GLY A 450 15.90 19.57 -5.22
CA GLY A 450 14.93 19.23 -4.19
C GLY A 450 15.49 18.44 -3.03
N THR A 451 16.77 18.01 -3.06
CA THR A 451 17.42 17.34 -1.93
C THR A 451 17.58 18.29 -0.75
N LEU A 452 17.03 17.91 0.40
CA LEU A 452 17.07 18.67 1.64
C LEU A 452 18.15 18.11 2.56
N LEU A 453 19.07 18.99 2.97
CA LEU A 453 20.25 18.64 3.76
C LEU A 453 20.32 19.44 5.07
N GLN A 454 20.65 18.78 6.17
CA GLN A 454 20.94 19.44 7.44
C GLN A 454 22.45 19.42 7.71
N ARG A 455 23.06 20.60 7.89
CA ARG A 455 24.48 20.68 8.21
C ARG A 455 24.76 20.23 9.64
N VAL A 456 25.66 19.27 9.80
CA VAL A 456 25.96 18.60 11.07
C VAL A 456 26.45 19.58 12.14
N LYS A 457 27.28 20.57 11.77
CA LYS A 457 27.97 21.45 12.75
C LYS A 457 27.06 22.46 13.46
N ASP A 458 25.98 22.91 12.82
CA ASP A 458 25.12 24.00 13.33
C ASP A 458 23.63 23.78 13.12
N GLY A 459 23.25 22.65 12.53
CA GLY A 459 21.85 22.28 12.32
C GLY A 459 21.12 23.08 11.23
N LYS A 460 21.81 23.97 10.52
CA LYS A 460 21.21 24.73 9.42
C LYS A 460 20.78 23.82 8.28
N ILE A 461 19.66 24.16 7.64
CA ILE A 461 19.01 23.33 6.63
C ILE A 461 19.12 24.00 5.27
N PHE A 462 19.41 23.22 4.24
CA PHE A 462 19.67 23.69 2.89
C PHE A 462 18.93 22.85 1.88
N LEU A 463 18.27 23.51 0.92
CA LEU A 463 17.61 22.89 -0.22
C LEU A 463 18.52 22.97 -1.44
N CYS A 464 18.85 21.86 -2.07
CA CYS A 464 19.63 21.80 -3.29
C CYS A 464 18.82 22.35 -4.48
N LEU A 465 19.44 23.22 -5.26
CA LEU A 465 18.84 23.88 -6.41
C LEU A 465 19.48 23.44 -7.75
N GLN A 466 20.45 22.53 -7.71
CA GLN A 466 21.12 22.01 -8.91
C GLN A 466 20.12 21.28 -9.80
N PRO A 467 19.99 21.65 -11.08
CA PRO A 467 19.15 20.93 -12.02
C PRO A 467 19.49 19.44 -12.09
N ARG A 468 18.48 18.57 -12.27
CA ARG A 468 18.69 17.13 -12.31
C ARG A 468 19.69 16.72 -13.39
N CYS A 469 19.49 17.21 -14.61
CA CYS A 469 20.37 16.91 -15.73
C CYS A 469 21.85 17.26 -15.48
N GLU A 470 22.12 18.25 -14.62
CA GLU A 470 23.48 18.65 -14.27
C GLU A 470 24.02 17.98 -12.99
N SER A 471 23.15 17.30 -12.23
CA SER A 471 23.55 16.61 -11.00
C SER A 471 23.94 15.14 -11.21
N VAL A 472 23.66 14.58 -12.38
CA VAL A 472 23.95 13.18 -12.78
C VAL A 472 24.99 13.07 -13.90
N ARG A 473 25.65 14.20 -14.25
CA ARG A 473 26.64 14.27 -15.35
C ARG A 473 27.95 14.86 -14.88
N LEU A 474 28.35 14.50 -13.68
CA LEU A 474 29.52 15.07 -13.05
C LEU A 474 30.79 14.35 -13.50
N GLU A 475 31.84 15.13 -13.76
CA GLU A 475 33.16 14.56 -13.99
C GLU A 475 33.70 13.92 -12.72
N GLU A 476 34.11 12.66 -12.82
CA GLU A 476 34.64 11.91 -11.69
C GLU A 476 35.97 12.46 -11.20
N LYS A 477 36.21 12.32 -9.90
CA LYS A 477 37.41 12.81 -9.18
C LYS A 477 37.57 14.32 -9.13
N VAL A 478 36.61 15.08 -9.68
CA VAL A 478 36.56 16.55 -9.69
C VAL A 478 35.66 17.07 -8.58
N MET A 479 35.88 18.31 -8.21
CA MET A 479 35.08 19.04 -7.23
C MET A 479 34.01 19.85 -7.95
N HIS A 480 32.75 19.64 -7.60
CA HIS A 480 31.60 20.32 -8.22
C HIS A 480 30.89 21.22 -7.20
N GLY A 481 30.60 22.45 -7.58
CA GLY A 481 29.86 23.41 -6.78
C GLY A 481 28.35 23.26 -7.00
N PHE A 482 27.61 23.01 -5.95
CA PHE A 482 26.14 22.93 -5.96
C PHE A 482 25.53 24.16 -5.30
N PRO A 483 24.55 24.82 -5.94
CA PRO A 483 23.80 25.91 -5.35
C PRO A 483 22.74 25.39 -4.38
N PHE A 484 22.59 26.08 -3.26
CA PHE A 484 21.61 25.78 -2.22
C PHE A 484 20.87 27.05 -1.79
N LEU A 485 19.66 26.83 -1.30
CA LEU A 485 18.88 27.83 -0.55
C LEU A 485 18.87 27.44 0.93
N GLU A 486 19.33 28.32 1.82
CA GLU A 486 19.18 28.15 3.26
C GLU A 486 17.70 28.29 3.63
N MET A 487 17.17 27.28 4.33
CA MET A 487 15.79 27.22 4.81
C MET A 487 15.72 27.80 6.22
N GLU A 488 14.73 28.63 6.47
CA GLU A 488 14.52 29.25 7.78
C GLU A 488 13.51 28.43 8.60
N ILE A 489 13.75 28.31 9.92
CA ILE A 489 12.81 27.66 10.84
C ILE A 489 11.78 28.70 11.27
N GLY A 490 10.49 28.40 11.10
CA GLY A 490 9.42 29.30 11.50
C GLY A 490 8.05 28.87 11.00
N ASN A 491 7.02 29.60 11.41
CA ASN A 491 5.62 29.31 11.09
C ASN A 491 5.09 30.35 10.10
N GLN A 492 5.49 30.27 8.84
CA GLN A 492 5.00 31.11 7.75
C GLN A 492 3.86 30.42 6.99
N LYS A 493 3.18 31.17 6.09
CA LYS A 493 2.02 30.65 5.32
C LYS A 493 2.37 29.43 4.47
N GLU A 494 3.55 29.43 3.88
CA GLU A 494 4.04 28.32 3.05
C GLU A 494 5.22 27.69 3.76
N CYS A 495 4.99 26.63 4.54
CA CYS A 495 6.04 25.88 5.22
C CYS A 495 6.04 24.40 4.83
N LEU A 496 7.24 23.82 4.89
CA LEU A 496 7.46 22.37 4.80
C LEU A 496 7.52 21.80 6.21
N ILE A 497 6.90 20.69 6.45
CA ILE A 497 7.05 19.92 7.68
C ILE A 497 8.15 18.89 7.45
N VAL A 498 9.21 18.97 8.23
CA VAL A 498 10.44 18.18 8.03
C VAL A 498 10.89 17.53 9.34
N ASN A 499 11.26 16.28 9.29
CA ASN A 499 11.97 15.61 10.37
C ASN A 499 13.45 15.98 10.30
N THR A 500 13.93 16.74 11.25
CA THR A 500 15.33 17.15 11.42
C THR A 500 16.01 16.25 12.45
N ILE A 501 17.34 16.27 12.47
CA ILE A 501 18.15 15.48 13.40
C ILE A 501 18.63 16.40 14.51
N SER A 502 18.23 16.11 15.76
CA SER A 502 18.67 16.83 16.94
C SER A 502 20.13 16.52 17.29
N ALA A 503 20.71 17.26 18.23
CA ALA A 503 22.10 17.07 18.65
C ALA A 503 22.36 15.67 19.27
N ASP A 504 21.36 15.08 19.89
CA ASP A 504 21.34 13.73 20.46
C ASP A 504 21.02 12.63 19.41
N LYS A 505 20.99 13.01 18.12
CA LYS A 505 20.67 12.13 16.98
C LYS A 505 19.22 11.60 16.99
N THR A 506 18.31 12.24 17.70
CA THR A 506 16.89 11.89 17.63
C THR A 506 16.15 12.70 16.55
N PRO A 507 15.08 12.16 15.94
CA PRO A 507 14.23 12.93 15.04
C PRO A 507 13.49 14.04 15.77
N SER A 508 13.48 15.24 15.19
CA SER A 508 12.74 16.39 15.71
C SER A 508 12.02 17.09 14.57
N GLU A 509 10.71 17.19 14.68
CA GLU A 509 9.91 17.85 13.67
C GLU A 509 10.09 19.37 13.69
N LYS A 510 10.28 19.96 12.51
CA LYS A 510 10.42 21.41 12.31
C LYS A 510 9.55 21.88 11.16
N LYS A 511 9.07 23.11 11.27
CA LYS A 511 8.43 23.85 10.18
C LYS A 511 9.47 24.72 9.52
N LEU A 512 9.69 24.51 8.22
CA LEU A 512 10.66 25.23 7.43
C LEU A 512 9.94 26.09 6.40
N TYR A 513 10.39 27.30 6.22
CA TYR A 513 9.97 28.14 5.09
C TYR A 513 11.19 28.62 4.30
N PHE A 514 10.97 29.02 3.07
CA PHE A 514 12.02 29.57 2.24
C PHE A 514 11.82 31.07 2.01
N ASP A 515 12.90 31.82 2.16
CA ASP A 515 12.98 33.21 1.74
C ASP A 515 13.87 33.27 0.48
N PRO A 516 13.31 33.56 -0.70
CA PRO A 516 14.03 33.46 -1.98
C PRO A 516 15.08 34.55 -2.17
N LYS A 517 15.41 35.35 -1.15
CA LYS A 517 16.39 36.41 -1.24
C LYS A 517 17.80 35.89 -1.54
N PRO A 518 18.57 36.57 -2.39
CA PRO A 518 19.93 36.16 -2.76
C PRO A 518 20.88 35.94 -1.59
N LYS A 519 20.69 36.65 -0.47
CA LYS A 519 21.49 36.46 0.77
C LYS A 519 21.41 35.09 1.39
N ASN A 520 20.33 34.35 1.12
CA ASN A 520 20.09 33.00 1.65
C ASN A 520 20.64 31.91 0.73
N GLN A 521 21.28 32.29 -0.38
CA GLN A 521 21.93 31.33 -1.28
C GLN A 521 23.33 30.98 -0.78
N ALA A 522 23.70 29.73 -0.92
CA ALA A 522 25.02 29.20 -0.57
C ALA A 522 25.51 28.24 -1.68
N ILE A 523 26.81 28.12 -1.84
CA ILE A 523 27.41 27.12 -2.72
C ILE A 523 28.25 26.19 -1.84
N PHE A 524 27.98 24.89 -1.93
CA PHE A 524 28.81 23.87 -1.32
C PHE A 524 29.45 23.00 -2.40
N THR A 525 30.71 22.66 -2.18
CA THR A 525 31.53 21.91 -3.13
C THR A 525 31.66 20.48 -2.68
N PHE A 526 31.30 19.55 -3.55
CA PHE A 526 31.36 18.10 -3.32
C PHE A 526 32.32 17.45 -4.32
N LYS A 527 32.98 16.38 -3.90
CA LYS A 527 33.80 15.58 -4.79
C LYS A 527 32.98 14.42 -5.36
N CYS A 528 32.90 14.33 -6.68
CA CYS A 528 32.35 13.17 -7.35
C CYS A 528 33.38 12.04 -7.30
N PHE A 529 33.00 10.86 -6.77
CA PHE A 529 33.90 9.70 -6.68
C PHE A 529 33.62 8.67 -7.78
N SER A 530 32.37 8.42 -8.08
CA SER A 530 31.90 7.41 -9.04
C SER A 530 30.46 7.71 -9.48
N GLU A 531 29.97 7.00 -10.47
CA GLU A 531 28.59 7.07 -10.97
C GLU A 531 28.17 8.44 -11.50
N HIS A 532 29.12 9.31 -11.84
CA HIS A 532 28.87 10.66 -12.36
C HIS A 532 27.88 11.49 -11.51
N ALA A 533 27.73 11.16 -10.22
CA ALA A 533 26.82 11.80 -9.28
C ALA A 533 27.45 11.93 -7.88
N ILE A 534 26.89 12.84 -7.08
CA ILE A 534 27.22 12.92 -5.65
C ILE A 534 26.26 12.05 -4.88
N THR A 535 26.77 10.98 -4.26
CA THR A 535 26.00 10.04 -3.46
C THR A 535 26.28 10.19 -1.96
N ALA A 536 25.28 9.91 -1.14
CA ALA A 536 25.44 9.86 0.32
C ALA A 536 26.13 8.56 0.74
N LYS A 537 26.74 8.59 1.93
CA LYS A 537 27.20 7.37 2.61
C LYS A 537 26.30 7.07 3.80
N LYS A 538 25.94 5.81 3.99
CA LYS A 538 25.21 5.38 5.18
C LYS A 538 26.18 5.34 6.36
N VAL A 539 25.91 6.08 7.41
CA VAL A 539 26.66 6.13 8.67
C VAL A 539 25.68 5.88 9.79
N GLU A 540 25.78 4.74 10.46
CA GLU A 540 24.78 4.28 11.40
C GLU A 540 23.39 4.22 10.74
N ASN A 541 22.41 4.96 11.26
CA ASN A 541 21.05 5.04 10.74
C ASN A 541 20.81 6.26 9.82
N PHE A 542 21.88 7.00 9.44
CA PHE A 542 21.75 8.24 8.68
C PHE A 542 22.48 8.13 7.33
N TYR A 543 21.96 8.86 6.36
CA TYR A 543 22.66 9.12 5.11
C TYR A 543 23.39 10.45 5.21
N VAL A 544 24.70 10.47 4.90
CA VAL A 544 25.59 11.63 5.09
C VAL A 544 26.25 12.01 3.77
N PHE A 545 26.06 13.26 3.36
CA PHE A 545 26.82 13.88 2.28
C PHE A 545 28.05 14.59 2.84
N SER A 546 29.19 14.43 2.18
CA SER A 546 30.45 15.06 2.57
C SER A 546 30.86 16.11 1.53
N ALA A 547 30.71 17.39 1.86
CA ALA A 547 31.25 18.51 1.12
C ALA A 547 32.63 18.92 1.66
N PHE A 548 33.33 19.77 0.91
CA PHE A 548 34.58 20.37 1.41
C PHE A 548 34.34 21.13 2.73
N ARG A 549 34.96 20.69 3.81
CA ARG A 549 34.84 21.25 5.17
C ARG A 549 33.46 21.11 5.84
N ASN A 550 32.46 20.46 5.24
CA ASN A 550 31.13 20.31 5.82
C ASN A 550 30.60 18.87 5.65
N LYS A 551 29.82 18.43 6.63
CA LYS A 551 29.02 17.20 6.54
C LYS A 551 27.56 17.57 6.69
N PHE A 552 26.70 16.84 5.97
CA PHE A 552 25.28 17.06 5.95
C PHE A 552 24.53 15.76 6.12
N TYR A 553 23.53 15.74 6.98
CA TYR A 553 22.53 14.69 7.01
C TYR A 553 21.54 14.90 5.87
N TRP A 554 21.17 13.84 5.20
CA TRP A 554 20.06 13.83 4.27
C TRP A 554 18.74 13.78 5.04
N LEU A 555 17.81 14.69 4.75
CA LEU A 555 16.49 14.75 5.38
C LEU A 555 15.37 14.23 4.48
N GLY A 556 15.58 14.22 3.18
CA GLY A 556 14.62 13.78 2.16
C GLY A 556 14.76 14.52 0.85
N ASP A 557 13.96 14.13 -0.13
CA ASP A 557 13.91 14.76 -1.45
C ASP A 557 12.50 15.25 -1.73
N LEU A 558 12.36 16.53 -2.07
CA LEU A 558 11.08 17.10 -2.46
C LEU A 558 10.57 16.51 -3.76
N LYS A 559 9.25 16.40 -3.90
CA LYS A 559 8.61 16.08 -5.19
C LYS A 559 8.92 17.14 -6.23
N ASP A 560 9.13 16.74 -7.47
CA ASP A 560 9.61 17.60 -8.56
C ASP A 560 8.76 18.86 -8.78
N PRO A 561 7.41 18.78 -8.81
CA PRO A 561 6.62 20.00 -8.99
C PRO A 561 6.84 21.04 -7.89
N LEU A 562 7.08 20.57 -6.65
CA LEU A 562 7.33 21.46 -5.52
C LEU A 562 8.72 22.07 -5.59
N ALA A 563 9.75 21.26 -5.88
CA ALA A 563 11.12 21.73 -6.05
C ALA A 563 11.22 22.75 -7.19
N GLN A 564 10.60 22.46 -8.35
CA GLN A 564 10.54 23.38 -9.49
C GLN A 564 9.82 24.69 -9.17
N ASN A 565 8.71 24.62 -8.41
CA ASN A 565 7.98 25.84 -7.98
C ASN A 565 8.88 26.76 -7.13
N ILE A 566 9.67 26.18 -6.21
CA ILE A 566 10.61 26.94 -5.36
C ILE A 566 11.68 27.62 -6.24
N VAL A 567 12.27 26.89 -7.19
CA VAL A 567 13.24 27.46 -8.14
C VAL A 567 12.60 28.55 -8.99
N GLY A 568 11.37 28.35 -9.48
CA GLY A 568 10.64 29.36 -10.23
C GLY A 568 10.40 30.64 -9.44
N LYS A 569 10.01 30.55 -8.17
CA LYS A 569 9.87 31.70 -7.27
C LYS A 569 11.20 32.42 -7.03
N MET A 570 12.30 31.68 -6.88
CA MET A 570 13.63 32.25 -6.76
C MET A 570 14.06 32.98 -8.03
N SER A 571 13.89 32.38 -9.20
CA SER A 571 14.24 32.97 -10.49
C SER A 571 13.48 34.28 -10.72
N TYR A 572 12.21 34.33 -10.35
CA TYR A 572 11.41 35.54 -10.39
C TYR A 572 12.00 36.66 -9.52
N VAL A 573 12.37 36.35 -8.27
CA VAL A 573 12.95 37.33 -7.33
C VAL A 573 14.31 37.83 -7.81
N VAL A 574 15.17 36.94 -8.33
CA VAL A 574 16.48 37.29 -8.88
C VAL A 574 16.33 38.12 -10.16
N GLY A 575 15.35 37.77 -11.00
CA GLY A 575 15.07 38.51 -12.26
C GLY A 575 14.32 39.82 -12.05
N SER A 576 13.65 39.99 -10.91
CA SER A 576 12.87 41.20 -10.58
C SER A 576 13.69 42.29 -9.89
N VAL A 577 15.01 42.30 -10.03
CA VAL A 577 15.84 43.40 -9.57
C VAL A 577 15.39 44.66 -10.29
N GLY A 578 14.44 45.36 -9.67
CA GLY A 578 13.89 46.59 -10.17
C GLY A 578 14.98 47.66 -10.21
N ILE A 579 15.62 47.77 -11.34
CA ILE A 579 16.23 49.06 -11.67
C ILE A 579 15.04 49.97 -11.87
N ASN A 580 14.89 50.95 -10.96
CA ASN A 580 13.88 51.97 -11.10
C ASN A 580 14.05 52.57 -12.51
N PRO A 581 13.03 52.58 -13.39
CA PRO A 581 13.14 53.14 -14.74
C PRO A 581 13.70 54.58 -14.73
N TYR A 582 13.42 55.34 -13.69
CA TYR A 582 13.96 56.67 -13.47
C TYR A 582 15.47 56.68 -13.20
N GLU A 583 16.03 55.64 -12.62
CA GLU A 583 17.49 55.52 -12.42
C GLU A 583 18.22 55.32 -13.75
N TRP A 584 17.64 54.57 -14.69
CA TRP A 584 18.14 54.46 -16.04
C TRP A 584 18.08 55.79 -16.79
N GLN A 585 16.94 56.52 -16.67
CA GLN A 585 16.80 57.85 -17.29
C GLN A 585 17.80 58.83 -16.70
N ARG A 586 18.00 58.83 -15.38
CA ARG A 586 18.99 59.65 -14.69
C ARG A 586 20.42 59.37 -15.19
N ARG A 587 20.78 58.13 -15.45
CA ARG A 587 22.10 57.72 -15.94
C ARG A 587 22.30 57.99 -17.43
N GLN A 588 21.22 58.05 -18.20
CA GLN A 588 21.26 58.41 -19.61
C GLN A 588 21.18 59.93 -19.84
N GLY A 589 20.73 60.65 -18.85
CA GLY A 589 20.74 62.12 -18.91
C GLY A 589 22.18 62.64 -18.75
N LYS A 590 22.69 63.28 -19.81
CA LYS A 590 23.97 64.01 -19.78
C LYS A 590 23.87 65.15 -18.81
#